data_0700ad5988b03235575d6d6f2a643147
#
_entry.id   0700ad5988b03235575d6d6f2a643147
#
_cell.length_a   1.000
_cell.length_b   1.000
_cell.length_c   1.000
_cell.angle_alpha   90.00
_cell.angle_beta   90.00
_cell.angle_gamma   90.00
#
_symmetry.space_group_name_H-M   'P 1'
#
loop_
_entity.id
_entity.type
_entity.pdbx_description
1 polymer ?
#
loop_
_entity_poly.entity_id
_entity_poly.type
_entity_poly.pdbx_seq_one_letter_code
_entity_poly.pdbx_strand_id
1 'polypeptide(L)'
;MRPEIKIEKSIPEKIANSIGYAAILFLIIFFFAKMSTLPAEIPMHYNGNTVDRYGSKWETIPLILIAIAMQIGLEFLERKPQLHNYPARFNEENAEEFYRASSQILNYTKNTIAVLMAFIMYEILTLQEQLSPLFWVLIALVIGLSIWGIIKMSRIGK
;
A
#
# COMPACT_ATOMS: atom_id res chain seq x y z
N MET A 1 15.15 -9.77 25.23
CA MET A 1 15.28 -9.48 23.78
C MET A 1 14.09 -10.16 23.10
N ARG A 2 13.47 -9.54 22.08
CA ARG A 2 12.30 -10.17 21.43
C ARG A 2 12.76 -11.40 20.63
N PRO A 3 12.04 -12.54 20.68
CA PRO A 3 12.44 -13.75 19.97
C PRO A 3 12.42 -13.54 18.44
N GLU A 4 13.36 -14.17 17.74
CA GLU A 4 13.34 -14.21 16.28
C GLU A 4 12.53 -15.43 15.83
N ILE A 5 11.29 -15.20 15.39
CA ILE A 5 10.39 -16.24 14.89
C ILE A 5 10.14 -15.98 13.40
N LYS A 6 10.42 -16.97 12.56
CA LYS A 6 10.11 -16.90 11.13
C LYS A 6 8.64 -17.14 10.90
N ILE A 7 7.95 -16.14 10.38
CA ILE A 7 6.53 -16.25 9.99
C ILE A 7 6.44 -16.59 8.50
N GLU A 8 5.84 -17.72 8.20
CA GLU A 8 5.60 -18.14 6.81
C GLU A 8 4.31 -17.51 6.27
N LYS A 9 4.36 -17.02 5.03
CA LYS A 9 3.21 -16.43 4.35
C LYS A 9 2.21 -17.51 3.96
N SER A 10 0.95 -17.27 4.26
CA SER A 10 -0.18 -18.08 3.79
C SER A 10 -0.40 -17.89 2.27
N ILE A 11 -1.21 -18.77 1.67
CA ILE A 11 -1.57 -18.64 0.24
C ILE A 11 -2.23 -17.29 -0.07
N PRO A 12 -3.22 -16.78 0.72
CA PRO A 12 -3.78 -15.45 0.47
C PRO A 12 -2.75 -14.33 0.50
N GLU A 13 -1.78 -14.37 1.42
CA GLU A 13 -0.71 -13.38 1.50
C GLU A 13 0.23 -13.43 0.28
N LYS A 14 0.50 -14.63 -0.24
CA LYS A 14 1.28 -14.81 -1.49
C LYS A 14 0.53 -14.25 -2.69
N ILE A 15 -0.79 -14.49 -2.77
CA ILE A 15 -1.65 -13.91 -3.82
C ILE A 15 -1.66 -12.38 -3.71
N ALA A 16 -1.84 -11.82 -2.52
CA ALA A 16 -1.79 -10.37 -2.29
C ALA A 16 -0.45 -9.78 -2.74
N ASN A 17 0.68 -10.44 -2.43
CA ASN A 17 1.99 -10.02 -2.91
C ASN A 17 2.08 -10.02 -4.45
N SER A 18 1.57 -11.05 -5.10
CA SER A 18 1.57 -11.13 -6.57
C SER A 18 0.78 -9.97 -7.18
N ILE A 19 -0.37 -9.62 -6.61
CA ILE A 19 -1.19 -8.48 -7.02
C ILE A 19 -0.44 -7.16 -6.80
N GLY A 20 0.16 -6.96 -5.62
CA GLY A 20 0.91 -5.75 -5.29
C GLY A 20 2.12 -5.53 -6.20
N TYR A 21 2.90 -6.59 -6.45
CA TYR A 21 4.04 -6.50 -7.37
C TYR A 21 3.59 -6.25 -8.82
N ALA A 22 2.50 -6.89 -9.26
CA ALA A 22 1.91 -6.63 -10.57
C ALA A 22 1.43 -5.17 -10.69
N ALA A 23 0.86 -4.59 -9.64
CA ALA A 23 0.44 -3.20 -9.60
C ALA A 23 1.64 -2.23 -9.72
N ILE A 24 2.73 -2.48 -9.00
CA ILE A 24 3.96 -1.67 -9.13
C ILE A 24 4.57 -1.80 -10.53
N LEU A 25 4.61 -3.01 -11.09
CA LEU A 25 5.10 -3.22 -12.45
C LEU A 25 4.22 -2.50 -13.48
N PHE A 26 2.90 -2.60 -13.34
CA PHE A 26 1.95 -1.87 -14.18
C PHE A 26 2.18 -0.36 -14.10
N LEU A 27 2.30 0.20 -12.89
CA LEU A 27 2.56 1.61 -12.66
C LEU A 27 3.80 2.09 -13.44
N ILE A 28 4.91 1.33 -13.35
CA ILE A 28 6.17 1.68 -14.01
C ILE A 28 6.01 1.61 -15.55
N ILE A 29 5.47 0.50 -16.06
CA ILE A 29 5.30 0.30 -17.51
C ILE A 29 4.34 1.34 -18.07
N PHE A 30 3.22 1.60 -17.40
CA PHE A 30 2.21 2.54 -17.85
C PHE A 30 2.74 3.98 -17.87
N PHE A 31 3.53 4.37 -16.87
CA PHE A 31 4.24 5.65 -16.86
C PHE A 31 5.10 5.83 -18.11
N PHE A 32 6.01 4.91 -18.39
CA PHE A 32 6.89 5.04 -19.56
C PHE A 32 6.12 5.01 -20.88
N ALA A 33 5.08 4.19 -20.98
CA ALA A 33 4.24 4.10 -22.17
C ALA A 33 3.48 5.40 -22.47
N LYS A 34 3.10 6.14 -21.42
CA LYS A 34 2.28 7.36 -21.55
C LYS A 34 3.10 8.64 -21.68
N MET A 35 4.30 8.72 -21.12
CA MET A 35 5.08 9.96 -21.00
C MET A 35 5.33 10.70 -22.33
N SER A 36 5.49 9.97 -23.45
CA SER A 36 5.73 10.58 -24.75
C SER A 36 4.47 11.21 -25.36
N THR A 37 3.29 10.75 -24.99
CA THR A 37 2.00 11.17 -25.55
C THR A 37 1.27 12.20 -24.70
N LEU A 38 1.70 12.41 -23.46
CA LEU A 38 1.08 13.37 -22.55
C LEU A 38 1.46 14.81 -22.88
N PRO A 39 0.52 15.78 -22.71
CA PRO A 39 0.84 17.21 -22.76
C PRO A 39 1.86 17.58 -21.67
N ALA A 40 2.37 18.81 -21.74
CA ALA A 40 3.35 19.31 -20.74
C ALA A 40 2.75 19.43 -19.34
N GLU A 41 1.48 19.85 -19.29
CA GLU A 41 0.70 20.00 -18.05
C GLU A 41 -0.45 19.00 -18.02
N ILE A 42 -0.66 18.38 -16.86
CA ILE A 42 -1.67 17.33 -16.61
C ILE A 42 -2.35 17.59 -15.25
N PRO A 43 -3.52 17.00 -14.98
CA PRO A 43 -4.15 17.06 -13.65
C PRO A 43 -3.19 16.54 -12.57
N MET A 44 -2.90 17.36 -11.55
CA MET A 44 -1.95 16.99 -10.49
C MET A 44 -2.52 17.11 -9.07
N HIS A 45 -3.63 17.80 -8.92
CA HIS A 45 -4.31 17.90 -7.63
C HIS A 45 -5.82 17.92 -7.82
N TYR A 46 -6.52 17.28 -6.88
CA TYR A 46 -7.97 17.20 -6.85
C TYR A 46 -8.49 17.76 -5.54
N ASN A 47 -9.45 18.68 -5.62
CA ASN A 47 -10.19 19.16 -4.46
C ASN A 47 -11.56 18.48 -4.44
N GLY A 48 -11.76 17.60 -3.45
CA GLY A 48 -12.90 16.71 -3.47
C GLY A 48 -12.83 15.75 -4.67
N ASN A 49 -13.70 15.92 -5.65
CA ASN A 49 -13.79 15.03 -6.80
C ASN A 49 -13.36 15.69 -8.13
N THR A 50 -12.95 16.95 -8.13
CA THR A 50 -12.61 17.72 -9.34
C THR A 50 -11.17 18.21 -9.31
N VAL A 51 -10.54 18.31 -10.49
CA VAL A 51 -9.20 18.90 -10.62
C VAL A 51 -9.25 20.39 -10.25
N ASP A 52 -8.34 20.82 -9.40
CA ASP A 52 -8.15 22.22 -9.03
C ASP A 52 -6.73 22.75 -9.33
N ARG A 53 -5.79 21.85 -9.71
CA ARG A 53 -4.45 22.23 -10.14
C ARG A 53 -3.93 21.33 -11.25
N TYR A 54 -3.44 21.96 -12.30
CA TYR A 54 -2.61 21.32 -13.31
C TYR A 54 -1.13 21.57 -12.98
N GLY A 55 -0.28 20.65 -13.38
CA GLY A 55 1.16 20.73 -13.16
C GLY A 55 1.95 19.95 -14.20
N SER A 56 3.27 20.05 -14.14
CA SER A 56 4.14 19.34 -15.07
C SER A 56 3.96 17.84 -14.93
N LYS A 57 3.87 17.13 -16.06
CA LYS A 57 3.84 15.65 -16.07
C LYS A 57 5.00 15.01 -15.31
N TRP A 58 6.14 15.70 -15.17
CA TRP A 58 7.29 15.23 -14.43
C TRP A 58 7.07 15.20 -12.91
N GLU A 59 6.06 15.90 -12.39
CA GLU A 59 5.66 15.83 -11.00
C GLU A 59 5.11 14.45 -10.59
N THR A 60 4.84 13.57 -11.55
CA THR A 60 4.46 12.17 -11.29
C THR A 60 5.62 11.29 -10.87
N ILE A 61 6.89 11.68 -11.13
CA ILE A 61 8.08 10.90 -10.74
C ILE A 61 8.14 10.68 -9.23
N PRO A 62 7.98 11.69 -8.36
CA PRO A 62 7.92 11.47 -6.92
C PRO A 62 6.90 10.43 -6.48
N LEU A 63 5.72 10.35 -7.12
CA LEU A 63 4.70 9.35 -6.79
C LEU A 63 5.20 7.92 -7.05
N ILE A 64 5.90 7.70 -8.16
CA ILE A 64 6.50 6.41 -8.49
C ILE A 64 7.56 6.03 -7.46
N LEU A 65 8.45 6.97 -7.15
CA LEU A 65 9.52 6.73 -6.17
C LEU A 65 8.95 6.41 -4.79
N ILE A 66 7.92 7.12 -4.36
CA ILE A 66 7.22 6.87 -3.10
C ILE A 66 6.57 5.49 -3.12
N ALA A 67 5.86 5.11 -4.20
CA ALA A 67 5.21 3.81 -4.31
C ALA A 67 6.24 2.66 -4.21
N ILE A 68 7.37 2.77 -4.90
CA ILE A 68 8.46 1.77 -4.84
C ILE A 68 9.09 1.74 -3.45
N ALA A 69 9.41 2.89 -2.86
CA ALA A 69 10.02 2.98 -1.54
C ALA A 69 9.11 2.40 -0.46
N MET A 70 7.80 2.69 -0.53
CA MET A 70 6.81 2.11 0.38
C MET A 70 6.72 0.59 0.21
N GLN A 71 6.66 0.08 -1.02
CA GLN A 71 6.59 -1.36 -1.27
C GLN A 71 7.81 -2.08 -0.69
N ILE A 72 9.01 -1.55 -0.90
CA ILE A 72 10.28 -2.13 -0.39
C ILE A 72 10.34 -2.02 1.14
N GLY A 73 10.07 -0.83 1.68
CA GLY A 73 10.16 -0.57 3.12
C GLY A 73 9.15 -1.39 3.93
N LEU A 74 7.91 -1.48 3.45
CA LEU A 74 6.88 -2.27 4.11
C LEU A 74 7.11 -3.78 3.94
N GLU A 75 7.67 -4.25 2.81
CA GLU A 75 8.10 -5.64 2.66
C GLU A 75 9.23 -5.98 3.64
N PHE A 76 10.19 -5.07 3.84
CA PHE A 76 11.24 -5.25 4.83
C PHE A 76 10.66 -5.37 6.25
N LEU A 77 9.76 -4.47 6.63
CA LEU A 77 9.10 -4.52 7.94
C LEU A 77 8.27 -5.79 8.10
N GLU A 78 7.48 -6.19 7.09
CA GLU A 78 6.70 -7.43 7.12
C GLU A 78 7.56 -8.67 7.46
N ARG A 79 8.81 -8.69 6.96
CA ARG A 79 9.76 -9.79 7.23
C ARG A 79 10.46 -9.70 8.59
N LYS A 80 10.30 -8.58 9.30
CA LYS A 80 10.96 -8.29 10.57
C LYS A 80 9.94 -7.93 11.67
N PRO A 81 9.00 -8.85 11.99
CA PRO A 81 7.94 -8.57 12.95
C PRO A 81 8.46 -8.22 14.35
N GLN A 82 9.66 -8.67 14.73
CA GLN A 82 10.29 -8.30 15.99
C GLN A 82 10.58 -6.78 16.11
N LEU A 83 10.57 -6.03 14.99
CA LEU A 83 10.76 -4.59 14.98
C LEU A 83 9.46 -3.81 15.15
N HIS A 84 8.29 -4.48 15.08
CA HIS A 84 7.01 -3.81 15.19
C HIS A 84 6.70 -3.39 16.64
N ASN A 85 5.79 -2.43 16.78
CA ASN A 85 5.27 -2.03 18.10
C ASN A 85 4.13 -2.94 18.52
N TYR A 86 4.21 -3.46 19.75
CA TYR A 86 3.21 -4.33 20.33
C TYR A 86 2.67 -3.75 21.64
N PRO A 87 1.41 -4.08 22.03
CA PRO A 87 0.84 -3.65 23.28
C PRO A 87 1.58 -4.27 24.48
N ALA A 88 1.40 -3.67 25.67
CA ALA A 88 2.11 -4.08 26.89
C ALA A 88 1.92 -5.57 27.30
N ARG A 89 0.84 -6.21 26.83
CA ARG A 89 0.58 -7.64 27.08
C ARG A 89 1.38 -8.61 26.18
N PHE A 90 2.17 -8.08 25.26
CA PHE A 90 3.10 -8.89 24.46
C PHE A 90 4.13 -9.56 25.38
N ASN A 91 4.31 -10.87 25.22
CA ASN A 91 5.31 -11.68 25.93
C ASN A 91 5.81 -12.82 25.03
N GLU A 92 6.73 -13.63 25.50
CA GLU A 92 7.33 -14.72 24.71
C GLU A 92 6.32 -15.80 24.33
N GLU A 93 5.31 -16.07 25.17
CA GLU A 93 4.30 -17.10 24.95
C GLU A 93 3.34 -16.74 23.82
N ASN A 94 3.02 -15.46 23.63
CA ASN A 94 2.11 -14.96 22.60
C ASN A 94 2.82 -14.28 21.40
N ALA A 95 4.16 -14.28 21.40
CA ALA A 95 4.97 -13.59 20.40
C ALA A 95 4.66 -14.05 18.98
N GLU A 96 4.52 -15.37 18.74
CA GLU A 96 4.23 -15.91 17.41
C GLU A 96 2.89 -15.42 16.88
N GLU A 97 1.86 -15.39 17.72
CA GLU A 97 0.52 -14.95 17.32
C GLU A 97 0.52 -13.46 16.95
N PHE A 98 1.19 -12.61 17.75
CA PHE A 98 1.39 -11.20 17.44
C PHE A 98 2.16 -10.98 16.16
N TYR A 99 3.26 -11.71 15.96
CA TYR A 99 4.09 -11.59 14.75
C TYR A 99 3.33 -12.00 13.51
N ARG A 100 2.59 -13.12 13.56
CA ARG A 100 1.73 -13.58 12.47
C ARG A 100 0.65 -12.55 12.13
N ALA A 101 -0.03 -12.01 13.15
CA ALA A 101 -1.06 -11.00 12.94
C ALA A 101 -0.49 -9.72 12.32
N SER A 102 0.59 -9.18 12.86
CA SER A 102 1.20 -7.93 12.39
C SER A 102 1.78 -8.07 10.98
N SER A 103 2.45 -9.17 10.66
CA SER A 103 2.97 -9.45 9.31
C SER A 103 1.84 -9.57 8.29
N GLN A 104 0.73 -10.24 8.65
CA GLN A 104 -0.43 -10.39 7.76
C GLN A 104 -1.12 -9.04 7.49
N ILE A 105 -1.31 -8.22 8.53
CA ILE A 105 -1.89 -6.88 8.40
C ILE A 105 -1.02 -6.04 7.46
N LEU A 106 0.29 -6.06 7.68
CA LEU A 106 1.23 -5.29 6.87
C LEU A 106 1.27 -5.78 5.43
N ASN A 107 1.21 -7.11 5.21
CA ASN A 107 1.12 -7.70 3.87
C ASN A 107 -0.09 -7.18 3.08
N TYR A 108 -1.28 -7.28 3.66
CA TYR A 108 -2.50 -6.83 2.96
C TYR A 108 -2.49 -5.31 2.74
N THR A 109 -2.08 -4.54 3.75
CA THR A 109 -2.06 -3.08 3.67
C THR A 109 -1.09 -2.59 2.60
N LYS A 110 0.16 -3.08 2.57
CA LYS A 110 1.15 -2.64 1.56
C LYS A 110 0.71 -2.96 0.14
N ASN A 111 0.14 -4.15 -0.09
CA ASN A 111 -0.29 -4.56 -1.43
C ASN A 111 -1.54 -3.79 -1.88
N THR A 112 -2.45 -3.46 -0.97
CA THR A 112 -3.58 -2.57 -1.27
C THR A 112 -3.12 -1.15 -1.57
N ILE A 113 -2.13 -0.63 -0.85
CA ILE A 113 -1.50 0.67 -1.15
C ILE A 113 -0.83 0.63 -2.53
N ALA A 114 -0.14 -0.44 -2.89
CA ALA A 114 0.45 -0.58 -4.22
C ALA A 114 -0.60 -0.48 -5.34
N VAL A 115 -1.75 -1.16 -5.17
CA VAL A 115 -2.88 -1.08 -6.10
C VAL A 115 -3.45 0.34 -6.15
N LEU A 116 -3.64 0.99 -5.00
CA LEU A 116 -4.12 2.37 -4.92
C LEU A 116 -3.17 3.33 -5.66
N MET A 117 -1.86 3.23 -5.43
CA MET A 117 -0.86 4.08 -6.09
C MET A 117 -0.83 3.86 -7.60
N ALA A 118 -0.95 2.61 -8.06
CA ALA A 118 -1.05 2.30 -9.49
C ALA A 118 -2.33 2.86 -10.09
N PHE A 119 -3.43 2.84 -9.37
CA PHE A 119 -4.70 3.38 -9.80
C PHE A 119 -4.69 4.93 -9.85
N ILE A 120 -4.14 5.60 -8.84
CA ILE A 120 -3.94 7.06 -8.87
C ILE A 120 -3.10 7.46 -10.09
N MET A 121 -2.00 6.75 -10.35
CA MET A 121 -1.18 7.00 -11.53
C MET A 121 -1.97 6.79 -12.82
N TYR A 122 -2.81 5.77 -12.89
CA TYR A 122 -3.67 5.53 -14.04
C TYR A 122 -4.63 6.71 -14.28
N GLU A 123 -5.31 7.22 -13.26
CA GLU A 123 -6.22 8.36 -13.40
C GLU A 123 -5.49 9.63 -13.85
N ILE A 124 -4.34 9.95 -13.26
CA ILE A 124 -3.52 11.10 -13.64
C ILE A 124 -3.06 10.99 -15.10
N LEU A 125 -2.47 9.86 -15.49
CA LEU A 125 -1.90 9.67 -16.84
C LEU A 125 -2.96 9.43 -17.94
N THR A 126 -4.22 9.19 -17.57
CA THR A 126 -5.36 9.18 -18.49
C THR A 126 -6.14 10.51 -18.47
N LEU A 127 -5.60 11.54 -17.79
CA LEU A 127 -6.14 12.90 -17.77
C LEU A 127 -7.57 12.96 -17.22
N GLN A 128 -7.86 12.17 -16.18
CA GLN A 128 -9.20 12.19 -15.58
C GLN A 128 -9.45 13.53 -14.89
N GLU A 129 -10.56 14.18 -15.24
CA GLU A 129 -11.00 15.45 -14.65
C GLU A 129 -11.71 15.23 -13.29
N GLN A 130 -12.10 14.01 -13.01
CA GLN A 130 -12.79 13.63 -11.78
C GLN A 130 -12.26 12.29 -11.28
N LEU A 131 -12.12 12.17 -9.95
CA LEU A 131 -11.78 10.91 -9.32
C LEU A 131 -12.91 9.90 -9.50
N SER A 132 -12.59 8.70 -9.96
CA SER A 132 -13.59 7.65 -10.12
C SER A 132 -14.08 7.10 -8.76
N PRO A 133 -15.29 6.51 -8.70
CA PRO A 133 -15.75 5.85 -7.48
C PRO A 133 -14.80 4.76 -6.96
N LEU A 134 -14.01 4.12 -7.84
CA LEU A 134 -13.04 3.09 -7.45
C LEU A 134 -11.92 3.66 -6.57
N PHE A 135 -11.50 4.91 -6.77
CA PHE A 135 -10.55 5.59 -5.90
C PHE A 135 -11.03 5.56 -4.43
N TRP A 136 -12.28 5.96 -4.20
CA TRP A 136 -12.87 5.98 -2.86
C TRP A 136 -13.04 4.60 -2.25
N VAL A 137 -13.36 3.59 -3.07
CA VAL A 137 -13.40 2.19 -2.63
C VAL A 137 -12.02 1.71 -2.18
N LEU A 138 -10.96 2.03 -2.92
CA LEU A 138 -9.59 1.65 -2.54
C LEU A 138 -9.13 2.37 -1.25
N ILE A 139 -9.46 3.64 -1.08
CA ILE A 139 -9.22 4.37 0.19
C ILE A 139 -9.96 3.70 1.35
N ALA A 140 -11.25 3.42 1.18
CA ALA A 140 -12.04 2.74 2.20
C ALA A 140 -11.47 1.35 2.56
N LEU A 141 -10.93 0.63 1.58
CA LEU A 141 -10.29 -0.66 1.81
C LEU A 141 -9.01 -0.53 2.65
N VAL A 142 -8.15 0.47 2.38
CA VAL A 142 -6.94 0.73 3.18
C VAL A 142 -7.31 1.06 4.63
N ILE A 143 -8.32 1.92 4.83
CA ILE A 143 -8.82 2.28 6.15
C ILE A 143 -9.42 1.05 6.85
N GLY A 144 -10.24 0.28 6.14
CA GLY A 144 -10.87 -0.94 6.66
C GLY A 144 -9.85 -2.00 7.10
N LEU A 145 -8.78 -2.20 6.33
CA LEU A 145 -7.68 -3.08 6.71
C LEU A 145 -6.96 -2.60 7.97
N SER A 146 -6.77 -1.30 8.12
CA SER A 146 -6.15 -0.71 9.31
C SER A 146 -7.02 -0.94 10.55
N ILE A 147 -8.34 -0.71 10.46
CA ILE A 147 -9.29 -0.96 11.54
C ILE A 147 -9.35 -2.46 11.88
N TRP A 148 -9.45 -3.32 10.86
CA TRP A 148 -9.41 -4.77 11.07
C TRP A 148 -8.15 -5.21 11.78
N GLY A 149 -7.00 -4.64 11.40
CA GLY A 149 -5.72 -4.89 12.03
C GLY A 149 -5.70 -4.53 13.51
N ILE A 150 -6.20 -3.35 13.88
CA ILE A 150 -6.33 -2.93 15.28
C ILE A 150 -7.21 -3.90 16.06
N ILE A 151 -8.38 -4.27 15.51
CA ILE A 151 -9.32 -5.21 16.15
C ILE A 151 -8.66 -6.58 16.32
N LYS A 152 -7.99 -7.10 15.28
CA LYS A 152 -7.30 -8.38 15.33
C LYS A 152 -6.23 -8.40 16.42
N MET A 153 -5.36 -7.40 16.43
CA MET A 153 -4.30 -7.26 17.43
C MET A 153 -4.85 -7.09 18.86
N SER A 154 -6.00 -6.42 19.01
CA SER A 154 -6.62 -6.20 20.31
C SER A 154 -7.16 -7.49 20.97
N ARG A 155 -7.39 -8.55 20.20
CA ARG A 155 -7.96 -9.82 20.68
C ARG A 155 -6.91 -10.83 21.13
N ILE A 156 -5.64 -10.65 20.77
CA ILE A 156 -4.54 -11.56 21.12
C ILE A 156 -4.23 -11.44 22.60
N GLY A 157 -4.10 -12.57 23.31
CA GLY A 157 -3.73 -12.60 24.73
C GLY A 157 -4.82 -12.06 25.68
N LYS A 158 -6.08 -12.16 25.29
CA LYS A 158 -7.25 -11.86 26.16
C LYS A 158 -7.90 -13.14 26.64
#